data_c46b76ba97ec0b6f0b6f18a794c88223
#
_entry.id   c46b76ba97ec0b6f0b6f18a794c88223
#
_cell.length_a   1.000
_cell.length_b   1.000
_cell.length_c   1.000
_cell.angle_alpha   90.00
_cell.angle_beta   90.00
_cell.angle_gamma   90.00
#
_symmetry.space_group_name_H-M   'P 1'
#
loop_
_entity.id
_entity.type
_entity.pdbx_description
1 polymer ?
#
loop_
_entity_poly.entity_id
_entity_poly.type
_entity_poly.pdbx_seq_one_letter_code
_entity_poly.pdbx_strand_id
1 'polypeptide(L)'
;MNIYLAKIDDEEKIAPLIAQFRVELKQLKGITSKPKIDLAKEEFREYLEAKYPVLVVEKDNELLGYLVCRIDGSVVWAESIFVSESARRSGIASKLYQEAENIARGLGGTTVFNWVHPNNDKIINFLAKRGYNVLNLIEIRKPWENEVFTQKISVGNHKYNY
;
A
#
# COMPACT_ATOMS: atom_id res chain seq x y z
N MET A 1 20.48 -7.85 3.15
CA MET A 1 19.15 -7.27 2.82
C MET A 1 19.29 -6.54 1.51
N ASN A 2 18.59 -6.99 0.49
CA ASN A 2 18.64 -6.49 -0.88
C ASN A 2 17.27 -5.91 -1.27
N ILE A 3 17.27 -4.81 -2.04
CA ILE A 3 16.05 -4.22 -2.61
C ILE A 3 16.17 -4.28 -4.11
N TYR A 4 15.14 -4.80 -4.77
CA TYR A 4 15.12 -4.91 -6.23
C TYR A 4 13.69 -4.83 -6.79
N LEU A 5 13.58 -4.70 -8.11
CA LEU A 5 12.31 -4.75 -8.82
C LEU A 5 11.92 -6.22 -9.05
N ALA A 6 10.78 -6.62 -8.50
CA ALA A 6 10.26 -7.96 -8.63
C ALA A 6 9.95 -8.30 -10.10
N LYS A 7 10.12 -9.57 -10.43
CA LYS A 7 9.82 -10.17 -11.74
C LYS A 7 8.83 -11.31 -11.56
N ILE A 8 8.36 -11.86 -12.66
CA ILE A 8 7.39 -12.96 -12.61
C ILE A 8 7.89 -14.16 -11.80
N ASP A 9 9.21 -14.41 -11.80
CA ASP A 9 9.83 -15.50 -11.03
C ASP A 9 9.71 -15.33 -9.51
N ASP A 10 9.39 -14.11 -9.04
CA ASP A 10 9.17 -13.82 -7.61
C ASP A 10 7.73 -14.10 -7.16
N GLU A 11 6.84 -14.51 -8.05
CA GLU A 11 5.40 -14.67 -7.79
C GLU A 11 5.11 -15.54 -6.56
N GLU A 12 5.74 -16.70 -6.46
CA GLU A 12 5.53 -17.63 -5.33
C GLU A 12 5.97 -17.04 -4.00
N LYS A 13 6.97 -16.15 -4.01
CA LYS A 13 7.49 -15.51 -2.80
C LYS A 13 6.68 -14.28 -2.39
N ILE A 14 6.18 -13.50 -3.36
CA ILE A 14 5.47 -12.25 -3.09
C ILE A 14 3.97 -12.46 -2.79
N ALA A 15 3.34 -13.47 -3.40
CA ALA A 15 1.91 -13.71 -3.25
C ALA A 15 1.44 -13.86 -1.79
N PRO A 16 2.17 -14.53 -0.89
CA PRO A 16 1.80 -14.57 0.53
C PRO A 16 1.75 -13.19 1.19
N LEU A 17 2.67 -12.28 0.83
CA LEU A 17 2.70 -10.92 1.38
C LEU A 17 1.51 -10.09 0.88
N ILE A 18 1.17 -10.18 -0.41
CA ILE A 18 0.00 -9.52 -1.00
C ILE A 18 -1.29 -10.06 -0.36
N ALA A 19 -1.42 -11.37 -0.24
CA ALA A 19 -2.58 -12.00 0.37
C ALA A 19 -2.78 -11.54 1.83
N GLN A 20 -1.70 -11.46 2.61
CA GLN A 20 -1.75 -10.99 3.99
C GLN A 20 -2.08 -9.49 4.07
N PHE A 21 -1.55 -8.67 3.19
CA PHE A 21 -1.92 -7.26 3.07
C PHE A 21 -3.44 -7.09 2.87
N ARG A 22 -4.04 -7.87 1.99
CA ARG A 22 -5.49 -7.83 1.74
C ARG A 22 -6.32 -8.26 2.95
N VAL A 23 -5.82 -9.20 3.76
CA VAL A 23 -6.43 -9.57 5.04
C VAL A 23 -6.39 -8.38 6.01
N GLU A 24 -5.24 -7.75 6.20
CA GLU A 24 -5.11 -6.60 7.10
C GLU A 24 -5.99 -5.42 6.67
N LEU A 25 -6.09 -5.12 5.36
CA LEU A 25 -7.00 -4.07 4.86
C LEU A 25 -8.46 -4.34 5.19
N LYS A 26 -8.91 -5.61 5.08
CA LYS A 26 -10.29 -5.99 5.45
C LYS A 26 -10.52 -5.85 6.95
N GLN A 27 -9.53 -6.19 7.78
CA GLN A 27 -9.62 -6.02 9.23
C GLN A 27 -9.82 -4.56 9.64
N LEU A 28 -9.29 -3.58 8.89
CA LEU A 28 -9.56 -2.16 9.15
C LEU A 28 -11.05 -1.79 9.05
N LYS A 29 -11.81 -2.58 8.31
CA LYS A 29 -13.27 -2.46 8.15
C LYS A 29 -14.06 -3.44 9.03
N GLY A 30 -13.41 -4.11 9.99
CA GLY A 30 -14.03 -5.11 10.85
C GLY A 30 -14.35 -6.44 10.15
N ILE A 31 -13.80 -6.69 8.95
CA ILE A 31 -14.06 -7.90 8.16
C ILE A 31 -12.94 -8.90 8.40
N THR A 32 -13.28 -10.06 8.96
CA THR A 32 -12.38 -11.21 9.09
C THR A 32 -12.30 -11.97 7.76
N SER A 33 -11.10 -12.27 7.30
CA SER A 33 -10.89 -13.06 6.09
C SER A 33 -9.59 -13.88 6.19
N LYS A 34 -9.47 -14.89 5.31
CA LYS A 34 -8.24 -15.68 5.17
C LYS A 34 -7.44 -15.20 3.95
N PRO A 35 -6.11 -15.39 3.96
CA PRO A 35 -5.28 -15.11 2.80
C PRO A 35 -5.74 -15.94 1.58
N LYS A 36 -5.80 -15.30 0.42
CA LYS A 36 -6.16 -15.94 -0.86
C LYS A 36 -4.97 -15.83 -1.82
N ILE A 37 -4.16 -16.87 -1.85
CA ILE A 37 -2.89 -16.87 -2.60
C ILE A 37 -3.13 -16.72 -4.10
N ASP A 38 -4.11 -17.44 -4.67
CA ASP A 38 -4.37 -17.39 -6.12
C ASP A 38 -4.77 -15.96 -6.57
N LEU A 39 -5.63 -15.29 -5.81
CA LEU A 39 -5.98 -13.89 -6.09
C LEU A 39 -4.78 -12.95 -5.94
N ALA A 40 -3.89 -13.23 -5.01
CA ALA A 40 -2.67 -12.45 -4.84
C ALA A 40 -1.68 -12.62 -5.99
N LYS A 41 -1.62 -13.81 -6.59
CA LYS A 41 -0.84 -14.07 -7.81
C LYS A 41 -1.43 -13.32 -9.00
N GLU A 42 -2.76 -13.37 -9.17
CA GLU A 42 -3.45 -12.60 -10.21
C GLU A 42 -3.16 -11.10 -10.05
N GLU A 43 -3.31 -10.55 -8.86
CA GLU A 43 -3.00 -9.16 -8.56
C GLU A 43 -1.54 -8.80 -8.87
N PHE A 44 -0.59 -9.66 -8.54
CA PHE A 44 0.82 -9.43 -8.87
C PHE A 44 1.07 -9.39 -10.39
N ARG A 45 0.46 -10.30 -11.14
CA ARG A 45 0.53 -10.31 -12.62
C ARG A 45 -0.05 -9.01 -13.20
N GLU A 46 -1.20 -8.55 -12.69
CA GLU A 46 -1.80 -7.29 -13.11
C GLU A 46 -0.84 -6.10 -12.90
N TYR A 47 -0.12 -6.05 -11.78
CA TYR A 47 0.89 -5.03 -11.56
C TYR A 47 2.02 -5.07 -12.60
N LEU A 48 2.50 -6.27 -12.95
CA LEU A 48 3.55 -6.42 -13.95
C LEU A 48 3.05 -6.07 -15.37
N GLU A 49 1.83 -6.48 -15.72
CA GLU A 49 1.20 -6.14 -17.00
C GLU A 49 0.98 -4.63 -17.14
N ALA A 50 0.57 -3.97 -16.07
CA ALA A 50 0.45 -2.51 -15.98
C ALA A 50 1.81 -1.79 -15.96
N LYS A 51 2.92 -2.54 -15.94
CA LYS A 51 4.29 -2.02 -15.82
C LYS A 51 4.53 -1.17 -14.57
N TYR A 52 3.82 -1.49 -13.50
CA TYR A 52 4.04 -0.85 -12.21
C TYR A 52 5.34 -1.39 -11.59
N PRO A 53 6.27 -0.52 -11.17
CA PRO A 53 7.40 -0.96 -10.38
C PRO A 53 6.95 -1.63 -9.08
N VAL A 54 7.31 -2.90 -8.91
CA VAL A 54 7.07 -3.66 -7.68
C VAL A 54 8.41 -3.81 -6.98
N LEU A 55 8.65 -2.98 -5.98
CA LEU A 55 9.85 -3.02 -5.16
C LEU A 55 9.70 -4.10 -4.09
N VAL A 56 10.70 -4.94 -3.92
CA VAL A 56 10.72 -5.97 -2.88
C VAL A 56 11.99 -5.89 -2.05
N VAL A 57 11.89 -6.32 -0.80
CA VAL A 57 13.02 -6.47 0.11
C VAL A 57 13.23 -7.95 0.41
N GLU A 58 14.42 -8.45 0.07
CA GLU A 58 14.82 -9.83 0.31
C GLU A 58 15.95 -9.90 1.34
N LYS A 59 15.88 -10.90 2.21
CA LYS A 59 16.95 -11.31 3.11
C LYS A 59 16.90 -12.83 3.24
N ASP A 60 18.08 -13.47 3.12
CA ASP A 60 18.23 -14.93 3.27
C ASP A 60 17.27 -15.74 2.38
N ASN A 61 17.06 -15.26 1.13
CA ASN A 61 16.16 -15.83 0.11
C ASN A 61 14.65 -15.73 0.46
N GLU A 62 14.27 -14.93 1.45
CA GLU A 62 12.89 -14.67 1.85
C GLU A 62 12.52 -13.21 1.57
N LEU A 63 11.33 -12.97 0.99
CA LEU A 63 10.78 -11.62 0.82
C LEU A 63 10.16 -11.17 2.14
N LEU A 64 10.65 -10.05 2.65
CA LEU A 64 10.22 -9.47 3.92
C LEU A 64 9.20 -8.34 3.76
N GLY A 65 9.07 -7.81 2.57
CA GLY A 65 8.13 -6.73 2.28
C GLY A 65 8.17 -6.30 0.83
N TYR A 66 7.17 -5.54 0.43
CA TYR A 66 7.06 -5.00 -0.92
C TYR A 66 6.39 -3.62 -0.91
N LEU A 67 6.58 -2.89 -2.00
CA LEU A 67 5.87 -1.66 -2.34
C LEU A 67 5.60 -1.63 -3.83
N VAL A 68 4.35 -1.36 -4.22
CA VAL A 68 3.95 -1.18 -5.62
C VAL A 68 3.79 0.30 -5.91
N CYS A 69 4.44 0.78 -6.96
CA CYS A 69 4.30 2.13 -7.46
C CYS A 69 3.38 2.14 -8.68
N ARG A 70 2.16 2.66 -8.53
CA ARG A 70 1.34 2.99 -9.69
C ARG A 70 1.84 4.30 -10.29
N ILE A 71 2.08 4.30 -11.60
CA ILE A 71 2.58 5.48 -12.32
C ILE A 71 1.49 5.93 -13.28
N ASP A 72 1.13 7.20 -13.19
CA ASP A 72 0.20 7.87 -14.10
C ASP A 72 0.84 9.18 -14.58
N GLY A 73 1.35 9.16 -15.83
CA GLY A 73 2.20 10.22 -16.34
C GLY A 73 3.47 10.39 -15.51
N SER A 74 3.64 11.54 -14.87
CA SER A 74 4.76 11.82 -13.94
C SER A 74 4.39 11.64 -12.46
N VAL A 75 3.16 11.21 -12.17
CA VAL A 75 2.65 11.06 -10.81
C VAL A 75 2.85 9.63 -10.33
N VAL A 76 3.42 9.48 -9.16
CA VAL A 76 3.65 8.18 -8.51
C VAL A 76 2.74 8.04 -7.30
N TRP A 77 2.04 6.91 -7.25
CA TRP A 77 1.21 6.50 -6.13
C TRP A 77 1.81 5.27 -5.46
N ALA A 78 1.90 5.26 -4.14
CA ALA A 78 2.12 4.03 -3.38
C ALA A 78 0.80 3.24 -3.37
N GLU A 79 0.62 2.34 -4.35
CA GLU A 79 -0.59 1.54 -4.55
C GLU A 79 -0.80 0.54 -3.41
N SER A 80 0.27 -0.12 -3.00
CA SER A 80 0.29 -0.96 -1.82
C SER A 80 1.67 -1.04 -1.20
N ILE A 81 1.74 -1.10 0.11
CA ILE A 81 2.98 -1.34 0.86
C ILE A 81 2.69 -2.30 2.00
N PHE A 82 3.51 -3.32 2.12
CA PHE A 82 3.42 -4.30 3.18
C PHE A 82 4.80 -4.76 3.65
N VAL A 83 4.93 -4.98 4.94
CA VAL A 83 6.10 -5.62 5.55
C VAL A 83 5.59 -6.73 6.45
N SER A 84 6.15 -7.92 6.31
CA SER A 84 5.83 -9.08 7.13
C SER A 84 5.94 -8.74 8.62
N GLU A 85 5.07 -9.28 9.44
CA GLU A 85 4.97 -8.91 10.85
C GLU A 85 6.31 -9.09 11.60
N SER A 86 6.99 -10.20 11.33
CA SER A 86 8.30 -10.53 11.92
C SER A 86 9.41 -9.53 11.55
N ALA A 87 9.27 -8.84 10.41
CA ALA A 87 10.27 -7.91 9.89
C ALA A 87 9.91 -6.43 10.12
N ARG A 88 8.79 -6.14 10.78
CA ARG A 88 8.40 -4.76 11.09
C ARG A 88 9.37 -4.08 12.05
N ARG A 89 9.39 -2.75 12.06
CA ARG A 89 10.28 -1.89 12.88
C ARG A 89 11.77 -2.04 12.59
N SER A 90 12.14 -2.70 11.48
CA SER A 90 13.52 -2.88 11.01
C SER A 90 13.96 -1.86 9.94
N GLY A 91 13.13 -0.85 9.67
CA GLY A 91 13.41 0.17 8.66
C GLY A 91 13.07 -0.24 7.22
N ILE A 92 12.53 -1.43 6.98
CA ILE A 92 12.20 -1.94 5.62
C ILE A 92 11.22 -1.01 4.90
N ALA A 93 10.11 -0.65 5.54
CA ALA A 93 9.13 0.26 4.94
C ALA A 93 9.77 1.61 4.54
N SER A 94 10.66 2.14 5.37
CA SER A 94 11.37 3.39 5.08
C SER A 94 12.28 3.28 3.87
N LYS A 95 12.96 2.15 3.69
CA LYS A 95 13.82 1.89 2.53
C LYS A 95 13.01 1.73 1.25
N LEU A 96 11.93 0.95 1.29
CA LEU A 96 11.01 0.80 0.16
C LEU A 96 10.42 2.15 -0.26
N TYR A 97 10.01 2.94 0.72
CA TYR A 97 9.41 4.25 0.46
C TYR A 97 10.44 5.24 -0.11
N GLN A 98 11.69 5.16 0.33
CA GLN A 98 12.79 5.95 -0.25
C GLN A 98 12.98 5.66 -1.74
N GLU A 99 12.87 4.38 -2.14
CA GLU A 99 12.95 4.00 -3.55
C GLU A 99 11.74 4.50 -4.35
N ALA A 100 10.54 4.49 -3.78
CA ALA A 100 9.37 5.11 -4.42
C ALA A 100 9.56 6.63 -4.63
N GLU A 101 10.12 7.32 -3.64
CA GLU A 101 10.47 8.74 -3.76
C GLU A 101 11.59 8.97 -4.80
N ASN A 102 12.54 8.04 -4.95
CA ASN A 102 13.57 8.08 -5.99
C ASN A 102 12.93 7.94 -7.39
N ILE A 103 11.96 7.01 -7.55
CA ILE A 103 11.20 6.86 -8.79
C ILE A 103 10.44 8.15 -9.12
N ALA A 104 9.75 8.74 -8.14
CA ALA A 104 9.03 10.00 -8.34
C ALA A 104 9.97 11.14 -8.79
N ARG A 105 11.14 11.27 -8.17
CA ARG A 105 12.17 12.25 -8.58
C ARG A 105 12.68 12.00 -9.99
N GLY A 106 12.91 10.75 -10.34
CA GLY A 106 13.33 10.36 -11.71
C GLY A 106 12.31 10.73 -12.79
N LEU A 107 11.03 10.83 -12.42
CA LEU A 107 9.94 11.28 -13.30
C LEU A 107 9.66 12.78 -13.23
N GLY A 108 10.48 13.55 -12.50
CA GLY A 108 10.31 15.00 -12.32
C GLY A 108 9.33 15.41 -11.23
N GLY A 109 8.80 14.45 -10.47
CA GLY A 109 7.93 14.70 -9.30
C GLY A 109 8.72 14.94 -8.01
N THR A 110 8.06 15.48 -7.00
CA THR A 110 8.65 15.78 -5.69
C THR A 110 7.98 15.02 -4.54
N THR A 111 6.93 14.27 -4.82
CA THR A 111 6.15 13.55 -3.81
C THR A 111 5.62 12.23 -4.35
N VAL A 112 5.27 11.33 -3.44
CA VAL A 112 4.52 10.10 -3.71
C VAL A 112 3.13 10.26 -3.12
N PHE A 113 2.10 10.00 -3.91
CA PHE A 113 0.72 10.08 -3.45
C PHE A 113 0.29 8.79 -2.78
N ASN A 114 -0.67 8.88 -1.86
CA ASN A 114 -1.15 7.75 -1.08
C ASN A 114 -2.66 7.77 -0.95
N TRP A 115 -3.29 6.60 -1.14
CA TRP A 115 -4.64 6.34 -0.68
C TRP A 115 -4.59 5.53 0.61
N VAL A 116 -5.10 6.11 1.68
CA VAL A 116 -5.01 5.51 3.01
C VAL A 116 -6.39 5.44 3.63
N HIS A 117 -6.75 4.24 4.10
CA HIS A 117 -7.98 4.08 4.87
C HIS A 117 -7.83 4.84 6.21
N PRO A 118 -8.83 5.65 6.61
CA PRO A 118 -8.74 6.48 7.82
C PRO A 118 -8.47 5.71 9.12
N ASN A 119 -8.86 4.43 9.20
CA ASN A 119 -8.54 3.54 10.33
C ASN A 119 -7.11 2.97 10.31
N ASN A 120 -6.32 3.27 9.28
CA ASN A 120 -4.97 2.72 9.17
C ASN A 120 -3.94 3.63 9.88
N ASP A 121 -4.04 3.69 11.20
CA ASP A 121 -3.13 4.49 12.03
C ASP A 121 -1.66 4.14 11.80
N LYS A 122 -1.36 2.86 11.50
CA LYS A 122 0.01 2.41 11.27
C LYS A 122 0.65 3.14 10.09
N ILE A 123 -0.03 3.17 8.94
CA ILE A 123 0.50 3.84 7.74
C ILE A 123 0.41 5.35 7.87
N ILE A 124 -0.65 5.90 8.47
CA ILE A 124 -0.82 7.34 8.68
C ILE A 124 0.35 7.88 9.53
N ASN A 125 0.64 7.22 10.66
CA ASN A 125 1.76 7.61 11.53
C ASN A 125 3.13 7.44 10.84
N PHE A 126 3.30 6.41 10.02
CA PHE A 126 4.51 6.21 9.23
C PHE A 126 4.71 7.35 8.22
N LEU A 127 3.67 7.70 7.48
CA LEU A 127 3.69 8.78 6.50
C LEU A 127 3.94 10.15 7.15
N ALA A 128 3.27 10.43 8.28
CA ALA A 128 3.45 11.67 9.03
C ALA A 128 4.91 11.87 9.47
N LYS A 129 5.58 10.82 9.95
CA LYS A 129 7.01 10.87 10.32
C LYS A 129 7.94 11.13 9.13
N ARG A 130 7.49 10.88 7.92
CA ARG A 130 8.21 11.17 6.67
C ARG A 130 7.85 12.53 6.07
N GLY A 131 7.01 13.32 6.73
CA GLY A 131 6.59 14.65 6.28
C GLY A 131 5.35 14.65 5.37
N TYR A 132 4.69 13.50 5.18
CA TYR A 132 3.41 13.41 4.45
C TYR A 132 2.27 13.83 5.37
N ASN A 133 1.95 15.11 5.39
CA ASN A 133 0.96 15.72 6.30
C ASN A 133 -0.05 16.62 5.57
N VAL A 134 -0.09 16.56 4.25
CA VAL A 134 -1.04 17.34 3.44
C VAL A 134 -2.18 16.44 3.01
N LEU A 135 -3.40 16.74 3.46
CA LEU A 135 -4.61 16.14 2.94
C LEU A 135 -4.94 16.78 1.59
N ASN A 136 -4.75 16.03 0.52
CA ASN A 136 -4.89 16.54 -0.84
C ASN A 136 -6.32 16.44 -1.36
N LEU A 137 -6.93 15.26 -1.23
CA LEU A 137 -8.28 14.95 -1.73
C LEU A 137 -9.03 14.10 -0.71
N ILE A 138 -10.36 14.11 -0.81
CA ILE A 138 -11.24 13.14 -0.14
C ILE A 138 -11.96 12.34 -1.20
N GLU A 139 -12.13 11.03 -0.95
CA GLU A 139 -12.94 10.16 -1.79
C GLU A 139 -14.34 10.04 -1.19
N ILE A 140 -15.37 10.34 -1.99
CA ILE A 140 -16.76 10.32 -1.57
C ILE A 140 -17.54 9.40 -2.49
N ARG A 141 -18.31 8.50 -1.91
CA ARG A 141 -19.20 7.57 -2.63
C ARG A 141 -20.61 7.54 -2.04
N LYS A 142 -21.54 6.98 -2.77
CA LYS A 142 -22.83 6.61 -2.21
C LYS A 142 -22.68 5.38 -1.30
N PRO A 143 -23.54 5.24 -0.27
CA PRO A 143 -23.63 3.99 0.48
C PRO A 143 -23.92 2.81 -0.45
N TRP A 144 -23.35 1.65 -0.11
CA TRP A 144 -23.82 0.40 -0.70
C TRP A 144 -25.20 0.04 -0.13
N GLU A 145 -25.93 -0.81 -0.83
CA GLU A 145 -27.21 -1.30 -0.36
C GLU A 145 -27.05 -2.01 1.00
N ASN A 146 -27.89 -1.65 1.95
CA ASN A 146 -27.90 -2.16 3.32
C ASN A 146 -26.61 -1.89 4.15
N GLU A 147 -25.77 -0.94 3.73
CA GLU A 147 -24.59 -0.56 4.48
C GLU A 147 -24.97 0.18 5.77
N VAL A 148 -24.39 -0.24 6.89
CA VAL A 148 -24.59 0.39 8.20
C VAL A 148 -23.34 1.15 8.59
N PHE A 149 -23.50 2.41 8.95
CA PHE A 149 -22.43 3.28 9.42
C PHE A 149 -22.46 3.39 10.94
N THR A 150 -21.31 3.25 11.57
CA THR A 150 -21.15 3.31 13.02
C THR A 150 -20.51 4.59 13.50
N GLN A 151 -19.88 5.36 12.60
CA GLN A 151 -19.09 6.54 12.91
C GLN A 151 -19.37 7.68 11.94
N LYS A 152 -18.93 8.87 12.32
CA LYS A 152 -18.88 10.06 11.45
C LYS A 152 -17.49 10.68 11.53
N ILE A 153 -16.99 11.14 10.40
CA ILE A 153 -15.75 11.88 10.29
C ILE A 153 -16.02 13.30 9.79
N SER A 154 -15.29 14.28 10.33
CA SER A 154 -15.35 15.65 9.86
C SER A 154 -14.10 16.00 9.06
N VAL A 155 -14.30 16.58 7.88
CA VAL A 155 -13.23 17.16 7.07
C VAL A 155 -13.60 18.62 6.81
N GLY A 156 -12.86 19.54 7.39
CA GLY A 156 -13.29 20.93 7.45
C GLY A 156 -14.65 21.05 8.16
N ASN A 157 -15.59 21.72 7.52
CA ASN A 157 -16.96 21.93 8.04
C ASN A 157 -17.96 20.84 7.60
N HIS A 158 -17.48 19.81 6.89
CA HIS A 158 -18.34 18.76 6.32
C HIS A 158 -18.24 17.47 7.13
N LYS A 159 -19.40 16.80 7.32
CA LYS A 159 -19.47 15.53 8.03
C LYS A 159 -19.85 14.40 7.06
N TYR A 160 -19.17 13.28 7.18
CA TYR A 160 -19.38 12.10 6.36
C TYR A 160 -19.63 10.88 7.26
N ASN A 161 -20.45 9.98 6.78
CA ASN A 161 -20.61 8.66 7.39
C ASN A 161 -19.35 7.82 7.10
N TYR A 162 -19.04 6.95 8.07
CA TYR A 162 -17.75 6.27 8.01
C TYR A 162 -17.78 4.91 8.75
#